data_18efbe8ca640d1d3186720adc770130a
#
_entry.id   18efbe8ca640d1d3186720adc770130a
#
_cell.length_a   1.000
_cell.length_b   1.000
_cell.length_c   1.000
_cell.angle_alpha   90.00
_cell.angle_beta   90.00
_cell.angle_gamma   90.00
#
_symmetry.space_group_name_H-M   'P 1'
#
loop_
_entity.id
_entity.type
_entity.pdbx_description
1 polymer ?
#
loop_
_entity_poly.entity_id
_entity_poly.type
_entity_poly.pdbx_seq_one_letter_code
_entity_poly.pdbx_strand_id
1 'polypeptide(L)'
;IVVTKPSINGKSIGSLRLRNRYGVNISRVFRSGMMLLATPDLILCLGDRLVAVGKDDDVQKVENELGNAVKDLREPNLYSICMGVVLGLALGSIPLMIPGISAPVKLGLAGGPIIVGILMGAFGPRIHMVTYITESANLMLRRLGLSMYLACLGLDSGVHFFDTVVRPEGLVWVGLGFLITIVP
;
A
#
# COMPACT_ATOMS: atom_id res chain seq x y z
N ILE A 1 17.68 1.43 -13.14
CA ILE A 1 18.18 0.50 -12.10
C ILE A 1 17.06 0.19 -11.14
N VAL A 2 16.95 -1.05 -10.69
CA VAL A 2 15.94 -1.45 -9.69
C VAL A 2 16.65 -1.88 -8.41
N VAL A 3 16.17 -1.38 -7.26
CA VAL A 3 16.73 -1.75 -5.95
C VAL A 3 16.23 -3.14 -5.59
N THR A 4 17.11 -4.12 -5.56
CA THR A 4 16.78 -5.53 -5.27
C THR A 4 17.53 -6.10 -4.07
N LYS A 5 18.64 -5.45 -3.63
CA LYS A 5 19.37 -5.91 -2.46
C LYS A 5 18.71 -5.49 -1.13
N PRO A 6 18.44 -6.46 -0.23
CA PRO A 6 17.88 -6.16 1.09
C PRO A 6 18.74 -5.22 1.92
N SER A 7 20.06 -5.24 1.72
CA SER A 7 21.01 -4.39 2.44
C SER A 7 20.89 -2.90 2.15
N ILE A 8 20.20 -2.53 1.06
CA ILE A 8 19.95 -1.15 0.64
C ILE A 8 18.60 -0.65 1.17
N ASN A 9 17.70 -1.57 1.48
CA ASN A 9 16.40 -1.21 2.02
C ASN A 9 16.53 -0.40 3.32
N GLY A 10 15.86 0.74 3.39
CA GLY A 10 15.91 1.64 4.54
C GLY A 10 17.09 2.62 4.56
N LYS A 11 18.02 2.57 3.59
CA LYS A 11 19.11 3.54 3.48
C LYS A 11 18.69 4.77 2.69
N SER A 12 19.18 5.94 3.09
CA SER A 12 18.96 7.17 2.32
C SER A 12 19.89 7.23 1.10
N ILE A 13 19.44 7.90 0.02
CA ILE A 13 20.24 8.10 -1.19
C ILE A 13 21.59 8.78 -0.83
N GLY A 14 21.55 9.77 0.05
CA GLY A 14 22.75 10.48 0.49
C GLY A 14 23.76 9.61 1.22
N SER A 15 23.31 8.62 2.01
CA SER A 15 24.19 7.70 2.72
C SER A 15 25.00 6.78 1.79
N LEU A 16 24.47 6.47 0.63
CA LEU A 16 25.12 5.63 -0.37
C LEU A 16 26.24 6.36 -1.12
N ARG A 17 26.24 7.71 -1.10
CA ARG A 17 27.27 8.58 -1.73
C ARG A 17 27.60 8.18 -3.17
N LEU A 18 26.61 7.73 -3.96
CA LEU A 18 26.79 7.20 -5.31
C LEU A 18 27.46 8.20 -6.24
N ARG A 19 27.13 9.49 -6.08
CA ARG A 19 27.78 10.57 -6.84
C ARG A 19 29.27 10.68 -6.54
N ASN A 20 29.66 10.57 -5.28
CA ASN A 20 31.06 10.71 -4.87
C ASN A 20 31.88 9.47 -5.17
N ARG A 21 31.26 8.26 -5.09
CA ARG A 21 31.97 6.97 -5.28
C ARG A 21 32.06 6.56 -6.74
N TYR A 22 31.01 6.82 -7.52
CA TYR A 22 30.87 6.34 -8.88
C TYR A 22 30.61 7.45 -9.91
N GLY A 23 30.48 8.71 -9.50
CA GLY A 23 30.13 9.80 -10.42
C GLY A 23 28.70 9.71 -10.97
N VAL A 24 27.87 8.81 -10.43
CA VAL A 24 26.50 8.58 -10.90
C VAL A 24 25.52 9.42 -10.08
N ASN A 25 24.66 10.16 -10.77
CA ASN A 25 23.62 10.96 -10.16
C ASN A 25 22.26 10.27 -10.31
N ILE A 26 21.49 10.17 -9.23
CA ILE A 26 20.11 9.71 -9.27
C ILE A 26 19.21 10.92 -9.46
N SER A 27 18.44 10.95 -10.54
CA SER A 27 17.56 12.07 -10.88
C SER A 27 16.13 11.87 -10.38
N ARG A 28 15.62 10.67 -10.46
CA ARG A 28 14.22 10.33 -10.11
C ARG A 28 14.14 8.94 -9.50
N VAL A 29 13.13 8.75 -8.64
CA VAL A 29 12.79 7.46 -8.05
C VAL A 29 11.33 7.17 -8.36
N PHE A 30 11.05 6.01 -8.91
CA PHE A 30 9.68 5.54 -9.13
C PHE A 30 9.34 4.47 -8.09
N ARG A 31 8.29 4.72 -7.31
CA ARG A 31 7.78 3.82 -6.27
C ARG A 31 6.28 3.64 -6.47
N SER A 32 5.84 2.41 -6.68
CA SER A 32 4.40 2.07 -6.81
C SER A 32 3.64 2.98 -7.80
N GLY A 33 4.25 3.26 -8.95
CA GLY A 33 3.65 4.11 -9.98
C GLY A 33 3.79 5.63 -9.75
N MET A 34 4.27 6.06 -8.59
CA MET A 34 4.52 7.48 -8.29
C MET A 34 5.96 7.88 -8.56
N MET A 35 6.14 9.08 -9.10
CA MET A 35 7.45 9.67 -9.34
C MET A 35 7.85 10.55 -8.14
N LEU A 36 8.94 10.20 -7.49
CA LEU A 36 9.53 10.92 -6.37
C LEU A 36 10.80 11.65 -6.83
N LEU A 37 11.03 12.82 -6.25
CA LEU A 37 12.29 13.53 -6.45
C LEU A 37 13.40 12.84 -5.65
N ALA A 38 14.55 12.62 -6.27
CA ALA A 38 15.69 11.98 -5.63
C ALA A 38 16.43 12.95 -4.71
N THR A 39 15.87 13.22 -3.53
CA THR A 39 16.54 14.00 -2.48
C THR A 39 17.52 13.14 -1.69
N PRO A 40 18.59 13.74 -1.10
CA PRO A 40 19.55 12.98 -0.30
C PRO A 40 18.93 12.23 0.89
N ASP A 41 17.87 12.79 1.47
CA ASP A 41 17.17 12.22 2.63
C ASP A 41 16.15 11.14 2.24
N LEU A 42 15.87 10.96 0.95
CA LEU A 42 14.92 9.95 0.49
C LEU A 42 15.42 8.56 0.84
N ILE A 43 14.64 7.85 1.62
CA ILE A 43 14.90 6.46 2.02
C ILE A 43 14.49 5.54 0.87
N LEU A 44 15.44 4.71 0.41
CA LEU A 44 15.20 3.72 -0.62
C LEU A 44 14.48 2.50 -0.06
N CYS A 45 13.55 1.99 -0.85
CA CYS A 45 12.83 0.76 -0.59
C CYS A 45 13.13 -0.29 -1.66
N LEU A 46 13.02 -1.56 -1.31
CA LEU A 46 13.07 -2.64 -2.29
C LEU A 46 12.00 -2.43 -3.37
N GLY A 47 12.38 -2.62 -4.63
CA GLY A 47 11.50 -2.41 -5.77
C GLY A 47 11.46 -0.97 -6.30
N ASP A 48 12.11 -0.01 -5.66
CA ASP A 48 12.25 1.33 -6.21
C ASP A 48 13.01 1.28 -7.55
N ARG A 49 12.46 1.95 -8.56
CA ARG A 49 13.13 2.12 -9.85
C ARG A 49 13.83 3.47 -9.86
N LEU A 50 15.14 3.45 -10.02
CA LEU A 50 15.99 4.64 -10.02
C LEU A 50 16.36 5.03 -11.46
N VAL A 51 16.24 6.31 -11.77
CA VAL A 51 16.81 6.89 -12.99
C VAL A 51 18.18 7.42 -12.64
N ALA A 52 19.20 6.67 -13.06
CA ALA A 52 20.60 7.00 -12.86
C ALA A 52 21.19 7.64 -14.13
N VAL A 53 22.02 8.66 -13.95
CA VAL A 53 22.74 9.35 -15.03
C VAL A 53 24.22 9.34 -14.69
N GLY A 54 25.02 8.77 -15.60
CA GLY A 54 26.48 8.65 -15.45
C GLY A 54 27.09 7.97 -16.67
N LYS A 55 28.37 7.65 -16.61
CA LYS A 55 29.05 6.82 -17.63
C LYS A 55 28.57 5.38 -17.51
N ASP A 56 28.47 4.67 -18.62
CA ASP A 56 27.95 3.30 -18.67
C ASP A 56 28.65 2.34 -17.70
N ASP A 57 29.99 2.40 -17.64
CA ASP A 57 30.78 1.55 -16.74
C ASP A 57 30.50 1.83 -15.27
N ASP A 58 30.25 3.09 -14.91
CA ASP A 58 29.97 3.49 -13.54
C ASP A 58 28.51 3.21 -13.15
N VAL A 59 27.60 3.34 -14.11
CA VAL A 59 26.19 2.93 -13.93
C VAL A 59 26.11 1.42 -13.66
N GLN A 60 26.92 0.61 -14.37
CA GLN A 60 26.98 -0.83 -14.18
C GLN A 60 27.50 -1.23 -12.79
N LYS A 61 28.48 -0.47 -12.23
CA LYS A 61 28.92 -0.66 -10.84
C LYS A 61 27.83 -0.37 -9.83
N VAL A 62 27.05 0.71 -10.07
CA VAL A 62 25.90 1.08 -9.23
C VAL A 62 24.78 0.03 -9.35
N GLU A 63 24.53 -0.53 -10.54
CA GLU A 63 23.61 -1.65 -10.73
C GLU A 63 23.99 -2.85 -9.87
N ASN A 64 25.27 -3.20 -9.88
CA ASN A 64 25.78 -4.29 -9.07
C ASN A 64 25.69 -4.01 -7.56
N GLU A 65 25.84 -2.75 -7.13
CA GLU A 65 25.68 -2.37 -5.73
C GLU A 65 24.21 -2.41 -5.28
N LEU A 66 23.30 -1.92 -6.12
CA LEU A 66 21.86 -1.87 -5.83
C LEU A 66 21.13 -3.19 -6.11
N GLY A 67 21.72 -4.03 -6.95
CA GLY A 67 21.27 -5.39 -7.21
C GLY A 67 20.62 -5.63 -8.55
N ASN A 68 19.87 -4.72 -9.13
CA ASN A 68 19.15 -4.76 -10.43
C ASN A 68 18.61 -6.14 -10.91
N ALA A 69 18.49 -7.10 -10.00
CA ALA A 69 18.01 -8.46 -10.27
C ALA A 69 16.48 -8.50 -10.19
N VAL A 70 15.81 -8.00 -11.25
CA VAL A 70 14.34 -7.93 -11.32
C VAL A 70 13.68 -9.30 -11.12
N LYS A 71 14.39 -10.38 -11.39
CA LYS A 71 13.91 -11.76 -11.19
C LYS A 71 13.66 -12.08 -9.72
N ASP A 72 14.48 -11.57 -8.80
CA ASP A 72 14.39 -11.84 -7.37
C ASP A 72 13.20 -11.13 -6.70
N LEU A 73 12.64 -10.12 -7.39
CA LEU A 73 11.47 -9.37 -6.93
C LEU A 73 10.13 -9.92 -7.45
N ARG A 74 10.14 -11.05 -8.14
CA ARG A 74 8.89 -11.62 -8.71
C ARG A 74 7.97 -12.22 -7.67
N GLU A 75 8.49 -12.63 -6.53
CA GLU A 75 7.69 -13.20 -5.46
C GLU A 75 7.27 -12.11 -4.45
N PRO A 76 5.96 -11.78 -4.38
CA PRO A 76 5.47 -10.84 -3.38
C PRO A 76 5.65 -11.47 -1.99
N ASN A 77 6.11 -10.69 -1.04
CA ASN A 77 6.26 -11.16 0.34
C ASN A 77 4.88 -11.22 1.04
N LEU A 78 4.17 -12.34 0.81
CA LEU A 78 2.85 -12.59 1.39
C LEU A 78 2.86 -12.56 2.92
N TYR A 79 3.98 -12.92 3.55
CA TYR A 79 4.11 -12.91 5.00
C TYR A 79 3.88 -11.51 5.60
N SER A 80 4.50 -10.48 5.02
CA SER A 80 4.30 -9.09 5.47
C SER A 80 2.86 -8.61 5.31
N ILE A 81 2.19 -9.03 4.24
CA ILE A 81 0.78 -8.68 3.98
C ILE A 81 -0.11 -9.35 5.02
N CYS A 82 0.02 -10.67 5.19
CA CYS A 82 -0.79 -11.41 6.16
C CYS A 82 -0.58 -10.90 7.59
N MET A 83 0.67 -10.62 7.98
CA MET A 83 0.99 -10.05 9.28
C MET A 83 0.29 -8.69 9.46
N GLY A 84 0.36 -7.81 8.45
CA GLY A 84 -0.32 -6.51 8.46
C GLY A 84 -1.83 -6.62 8.62
N VAL A 85 -2.45 -7.57 7.92
CA VAL A 85 -3.90 -7.81 8.02
C VAL A 85 -4.27 -8.32 9.43
N VAL A 86 -3.55 -9.31 9.96
CA VAL A 86 -3.82 -9.87 11.29
C VAL A 86 -3.67 -8.81 12.38
N LEU A 87 -2.57 -8.06 12.35
CA LEU A 87 -2.34 -6.96 13.30
C LEU A 87 -3.40 -5.86 13.16
N GLY A 88 -3.81 -5.57 11.94
CA GLY A 88 -4.86 -4.60 11.63
C GLY A 88 -6.21 -5.01 12.19
N LEU A 89 -6.61 -6.25 11.99
CA LEU A 89 -7.86 -6.79 12.55
C LEU A 89 -7.84 -6.80 14.07
N ALA A 90 -6.71 -7.20 14.67
CA ALA A 90 -6.51 -7.16 16.12
C ALA A 90 -6.67 -5.73 16.65
N LEU A 91 -6.00 -4.74 16.04
CA LEU A 91 -6.10 -3.34 16.42
C LEU A 91 -7.53 -2.78 16.24
N GLY A 92 -8.19 -3.14 15.13
CA GLY A 92 -9.56 -2.70 14.83
C GLY A 92 -10.61 -3.25 15.77
N SER A 93 -10.33 -4.39 16.41
CA SER A 93 -11.22 -5.05 17.37
C SER A 93 -11.14 -4.46 18.79
N ILE A 94 -10.10 -3.68 19.10
CA ILE A 94 -9.90 -3.10 20.43
C ILE A 94 -10.91 -1.96 20.64
N PRO A 95 -11.76 -2.03 21.69
CA PRO A 95 -12.64 -0.93 22.04
C PRO A 95 -11.83 0.20 22.67
N LEU A 96 -11.80 1.36 22.04
CA LEU A 96 -11.16 2.57 22.57
C LEU A 96 -12.15 3.31 23.48
N MET A 97 -11.83 3.42 24.74
CA MET A 97 -12.59 4.25 25.69
C MET A 97 -12.06 5.68 25.61
N ILE A 98 -12.80 6.56 24.96
CA ILE A 98 -12.46 7.99 24.89
C ILE A 98 -13.17 8.70 26.06
N PRO A 99 -12.43 9.43 26.91
CA PRO A 99 -13.05 10.21 28.00
C PRO A 99 -14.06 11.20 27.43
N GLY A 100 -15.31 11.14 27.90
CA GLY A 100 -16.40 12.02 27.44
C GLY A 100 -17.39 11.39 26.48
N ILE A 101 -17.17 10.14 26.02
CA ILE A 101 -18.12 9.40 25.19
C ILE A 101 -18.63 8.18 25.97
N SER A 102 -19.94 8.08 26.14
CA SER A 102 -20.59 7.01 26.93
C SER A 102 -20.56 5.62 26.27
N ALA A 103 -20.17 5.54 24.98
CA ALA A 103 -20.09 4.29 24.23
C ALA A 103 -18.63 4.01 23.79
N PRO A 104 -18.15 2.76 23.86
CA PRO A 104 -16.81 2.42 23.36
C PRO A 104 -16.74 2.61 21.84
N VAL A 105 -15.83 3.45 21.39
CA VAL A 105 -15.56 3.67 19.97
C VAL A 105 -14.60 2.58 19.49
N LYS A 106 -15.01 1.78 18.50
CA LYS A 106 -14.15 0.81 17.83
C LYS A 106 -13.69 1.39 16.50
N LEU A 107 -12.41 1.24 16.20
CA LEU A 107 -11.86 1.57 14.87
C LEU A 107 -12.53 0.75 13.75
N GLY A 108 -13.10 -0.39 14.12
CA GLY A 108 -13.77 -1.29 13.20
C GLY A 108 -12.80 -2.14 12.38
N LEU A 109 -13.36 -3.15 11.71
CA LEU A 109 -12.59 -4.11 10.90
C LEU A 109 -11.90 -3.48 9.68
N ALA A 110 -12.35 -2.32 9.24
CA ALA A 110 -11.74 -1.58 8.13
C ALA A 110 -10.67 -0.58 8.60
N GLY A 111 -10.91 0.14 9.70
CA GLY A 111 -10.01 1.19 10.19
C GLY A 111 -8.67 0.63 10.71
N GLY A 112 -8.71 -0.50 11.42
CA GLY A 112 -7.51 -1.13 11.95
C GLY A 112 -6.46 -1.46 10.90
N PRO A 113 -6.78 -2.24 9.84
CA PRO A 113 -5.85 -2.57 8.77
C PRO A 113 -5.30 -1.35 8.02
N ILE A 114 -6.10 -0.29 7.86
CA ILE A 114 -5.63 0.95 7.21
C ILE A 114 -4.53 1.60 8.06
N ILE A 115 -4.74 1.75 9.36
CA ILE A 115 -3.75 2.36 10.27
C ILE A 115 -2.48 1.51 10.32
N VAL A 116 -2.59 0.19 10.48
CA VAL A 116 -1.43 -0.71 10.50
C VAL A 116 -0.71 -0.68 9.15
N GLY A 117 -1.43 -0.65 8.04
CA GLY A 117 -0.85 -0.54 6.69
C GLY A 117 -0.02 0.74 6.52
N ILE A 118 -0.54 1.88 6.98
CA ILE A 118 0.19 3.16 6.96
C ILE A 118 1.44 3.09 7.84
N LEU A 119 1.33 2.54 9.05
CA LEU A 119 2.46 2.39 9.95
C LEU A 119 3.53 1.44 9.39
N MET A 120 3.13 0.30 8.84
CA MET A 120 4.04 -0.63 8.19
C MET A 120 4.71 -0.02 6.95
N GLY A 121 3.99 0.78 6.17
CA GLY A 121 4.56 1.50 5.03
C GLY A 121 5.57 2.56 5.44
N ALA A 122 5.30 3.30 6.54
CA ALA A 122 6.17 4.36 7.03
C ALA A 122 7.40 3.83 7.77
N PHE A 123 7.23 2.83 8.63
CA PHE A 123 8.28 2.31 9.50
C PHE A 123 8.92 1.00 9.03
N GLY A 124 8.23 0.23 8.19
CA GLY A 124 8.70 -1.05 7.67
C GLY A 124 10.11 -1.01 7.08
N PRO A 125 10.44 -0.05 6.20
CA PRO A 125 11.79 0.07 5.64
C PRO A 125 12.87 0.31 6.71
N ARG A 126 12.54 1.02 7.80
CA ARG A 126 13.49 1.28 8.91
C ARG A 126 13.78 0.02 9.74
N ILE A 127 12.81 -0.89 9.82
CA ILE A 127 12.92 -2.16 10.58
C ILE A 127 13.42 -3.29 9.66
N HIS A 128 13.89 -2.97 8.45
CA HIS A 128 14.34 -3.95 7.45
C HIS A 128 13.25 -4.94 7.01
N MET A 129 11.97 -4.62 7.25
CA MET A 129 10.86 -5.42 6.73
C MET A 129 10.72 -5.20 5.22
N VAL A 130 10.67 -6.30 4.49
CA VAL A 130 10.42 -6.29 3.05
C VAL A 130 8.92 -6.20 2.83
N THR A 131 8.43 -5.00 2.57
CA THR A 131 7.01 -4.72 2.25
C THR A 131 6.76 -4.62 0.74
N TYR A 132 7.71 -5.11 -0.07
CA TYR A 132 7.61 -5.02 -1.52
C TYR A 132 6.53 -5.93 -2.07
N ILE A 133 5.64 -5.34 -2.87
CA ILE A 133 4.65 -6.04 -3.68
C ILE A 133 4.83 -5.56 -5.12
N THR A 134 4.82 -6.48 -6.08
CA THR A 134 4.80 -6.11 -7.50
C THR A 134 3.51 -5.34 -7.81
N GLU A 135 3.59 -4.37 -8.71
CA GLU A 135 2.43 -3.57 -9.11
C GLU A 135 1.28 -4.45 -9.62
N SER A 136 1.60 -5.48 -10.39
CA SER A 136 0.62 -6.46 -10.89
C SER A 136 -0.07 -7.23 -9.77
N ALA A 137 0.68 -7.68 -8.75
CA ALA A 137 0.11 -8.37 -7.60
C ALA A 137 -0.78 -7.43 -6.75
N ASN A 138 -0.37 -6.17 -6.58
CA ASN A 138 -1.17 -5.17 -5.88
C ASN A 138 -2.50 -4.89 -6.59
N LEU A 139 -2.48 -4.72 -7.92
CA LEU A 139 -3.69 -4.53 -8.72
C LEU A 139 -4.62 -5.76 -8.66
N MET A 140 -4.05 -6.97 -8.70
CA MET A 140 -4.82 -8.21 -8.58
C MET A 140 -5.49 -8.32 -7.20
N LEU A 141 -4.74 -8.11 -6.12
CA LEU A 141 -5.27 -8.15 -4.75
C LEU A 141 -6.36 -7.11 -4.53
N ARG A 142 -6.16 -5.89 -5.05
CA ARG A 142 -7.17 -4.83 -4.98
C ARG A 142 -8.46 -5.21 -5.68
N ARG A 143 -8.38 -5.76 -6.90
CA ARG A 143 -9.56 -6.20 -7.66
C ARG A 143 -10.28 -7.34 -6.95
N LEU A 144 -9.53 -8.31 -6.47
CA LEU A 144 -10.07 -9.46 -5.75
C LEU A 144 -10.73 -9.02 -4.43
N GLY A 145 -10.08 -8.15 -3.66
CA GLY A 145 -10.65 -7.58 -2.43
C GLY A 145 -11.94 -6.81 -2.68
N LEU A 146 -11.99 -5.97 -3.72
CA LEU A 146 -13.21 -5.24 -4.10
C LEU A 146 -14.34 -6.18 -4.52
N SER A 147 -14.05 -7.19 -5.34
CA SER A 147 -15.08 -8.14 -5.78
C SER A 147 -15.64 -8.96 -4.63
N MET A 148 -14.79 -9.43 -3.70
CA MET A 148 -15.24 -10.14 -2.50
C MET A 148 -16.07 -9.23 -1.58
N TYR A 149 -15.64 -7.99 -1.38
CA TYR A 149 -16.38 -7.02 -0.57
C TYR A 149 -17.78 -6.75 -1.14
N LEU A 150 -17.87 -6.50 -2.45
CA LEU A 150 -19.15 -6.28 -3.13
C LEU A 150 -20.04 -7.53 -3.09
N ALA A 151 -19.46 -8.72 -3.23
CA ALA A 151 -20.19 -9.97 -3.12
C ALA A 151 -20.77 -10.17 -1.71
N CYS A 152 -19.98 -9.92 -0.67
CA CYS A 152 -20.45 -10.01 0.72
C CYS A 152 -21.55 -8.98 1.00
N LEU A 153 -21.40 -7.73 0.53
CA LEU A 153 -22.44 -6.71 0.64
C LEU A 153 -23.73 -7.13 -0.09
N GLY A 154 -23.59 -7.68 -1.29
CA GLY A 154 -24.73 -8.15 -2.06
C GLY A 154 -25.49 -9.29 -1.37
N LEU A 155 -24.75 -10.24 -0.78
CA LEU A 155 -25.36 -11.35 -0.01
C LEU A 155 -26.06 -10.84 1.25
N ASP A 156 -25.43 -9.97 2.02
CA ASP A 156 -25.99 -9.41 3.26
C ASP A 156 -27.23 -8.56 2.97
N SER A 157 -27.13 -7.67 1.99
CA SER A 157 -28.29 -6.84 1.57
C SER A 157 -29.40 -7.65 0.91
N GLY A 158 -29.06 -8.71 0.19
CA GLY A 158 -30.01 -9.53 -0.55
C GLY A 158 -31.04 -10.23 0.32
N VAL A 159 -30.66 -10.66 1.52
CA VAL A 159 -31.53 -11.35 2.47
C VAL A 159 -32.73 -10.46 2.87
N HIS A 160 -32.51 -9.18 3.04
CA HIS A 160 -33.54 -8.22 3.49
C HIS A 160 -34.07 -7.32 2.37
N PHE A 161 -33.59 -7.52 1.14
CA PHE A 161 -33.93 -6.64 0.01
C PHE A 161 -35.42 -6.58 -0.27
N PHE A 162 -36.08 -7.71 -0.40
CA PHE A 162 -37.51 -7.77 -0.71
C PHE A 162 -38.36 -7.24 0.43
N ASP A 163 -37.99 -7.53 1.66
CA ASP A 163 -38.72 -7.05 2.85
C ASP A 163 -38.61 -5.52 3.04
N THR A 164 -37.53 -4.93 2.53
CA THR A 164 -37.30 -3.49 2.66
C THR A 164 -37.83 -2.72 1.46
N VAL A 165 -37.62 -3.21 0.23
CA VAL A 165 -37.97 -2.49 -1.01
C VAL A 165 -39.46 -2.56 -1.33
N VAL A 166 -40.14 -3.68 -1.02
CA VAL A 166 -41.57 -3.86 -1.33
C VAL A 166 -42.46 -3.03 -0.40
N ARG A 167 -41.95 -2.47 0.71
CA ARG A 167 -42.71 -1.54 1.55
C ARG A 167 -42.84 -0.19 0.87
N PRO A 168 -43.99 0.51 1.11
CA PRO A 168 -44.21 1.86 0.52
C PRO A 168 -43.09 2.86 0.84
N GLU A 169 -42.51 2.77 2.06
CA GLU A 169 -41.36 3.56 2.50
C GLU A 169 -40.10 3.22 1.72
N GLY A 170 -39.89 1.95 1.37
CA GLY A 170 -38.74 1.48 0.60
C GLY A 170 -38.71 2.04 -0.84
N LEU A 171 -39.86 2.13 -1.47
CA LEU A 171 -40.01 2.74 -2.81
C LEU A 171 -39.60 4.23 -2.83
N VAL A 172 -39.91 4.96 -1.75
CA VAL A 172 -39.49 6.37 -1.60
C VAL A 172 -37.97 6.46 -1.49
N TRP A 173 -37.34 5.58 -0.70
CA TRP A 173 -35.87 5.54 -0.57
C TRP A 173 -35.18 5.18 -1.88
N VAL A 174 -35.72 4.24 -2.64
CA VAL A 174 -35.22 3.89 -4.00
C VAL A 174 -35.32 5.08 -4.93
N GLY A 175 -36.46 5.78 -4.93
CA GLY A 175 -36.66 6.99 -5.73
C GLY A 175 -35.69 8.12 -5.38
N LEU A 176 -35.46 8.36 -4.07
CA LEU A 176 -34.48 9.33 -3.60
C LEU A 176 -33.05 8.95 -4.00
N GLY A 177 -32.69 7.67 -3.84
CA GLY A 177 -31.38 7.17 -4.27
C GLY A 177 -31.13 7.32 -5.75
N PHE A 178 -32.14 7.06 -6.58
CA PHE A 178 -32.09 7.25 -8.03
C PHE A 178 -31.90 8.73 -8.37
N LEU A 179 -32.65 9.62 -7.69
CA LEU A 179 -32.56 11.07 -7.91
C LEU A 179 -31.17 11.61 -7.54
N ILE A 180 -30.59 11.19 -6.41
CA ILE A 180 -29.23 11.57 -5.98
C ILE A 180 -28.16 11.06 -6.97
N THR A 181 -28.39 9.90 -7.59
CA THR A 181 -27.41 9.32 -8.53
C THR A 181 -27.44 9.99 -9.88
N ILE A 182 -28.60 10.48 -10.33
CA ILE A 182 -28.77 11.12 -11.66
C ILE A 182 -28.45 12.61 -11.63
N VAL A 183 -28.68 13.27 -10.48
CA VAL A 183 -28.38 14.70 -10.32
C VAL A 183 -27.02 14.82 -9.62
N PRO A 184 -25.89 14.89 -10.37
CA PRO A 184 -24.56 15.09 -9.82
C PRO A 184 -24.35 16.53 -9.34
#